data_d9764a55d500055376e43f3357872739
#
_entry.id   d9764a55d500055376e43f3357872739
#
_cell.length_a   1.000
_cell.length_b   1.000
_cell.length_c   1.000
_cell.angle_alpha   90.00
_cell.angle_beta   90.00
_cell.angle_gamma   90.00
#
_symmetry.space_group_name_H-M   'P 1'
#
loop_
_entity.id
_entity.type
_entity.pdbx_description
1 polymer ?
#
loop_
_entity_poly.entity_id
_entity_poly.type
_entity_poly.pdbx_seq_one_letter_code
_entity_poly.pdbx_strand_id
1 'polypeptide(L)'
;YGEGERARQCTGRYMVPEAADMFYNIEVDWDIGARPALNVDLSSLLLISNTDDATGKPSVSVGNGFAETEKPDDLVKFTMKHTDQNLNVYATWGQSRQTAKTLTFGYANATGGANQYISCILTTRYGDMRYYARLVDSSNASSGFLSIPLDGVRDNEYTLSIFSEQINDSRSMDFCSEPVTMRVVVSNGVGIVSSYQGDMHYHTWNPDAWAYDDSFHWRECLAPNCP
;
A
#
# COMPACT_ATOMS: atom_id res chain seq x y z
N TYR A 1 -34.75 34.20 -30.76
CA TYR A 1 -34.30 32.80 -30.57
C TYR A 1 -32.80 32.83 -30.75
N GLY A 2 -32.08 32.68 -29.66
CA GLY A 2 -30.63 32.76 -29.64
C GLY A 2 -29.99 31.66 -30.44
N GLU A 3 -29.00 32.02 -31.23
CA GLU A 3 -28.06 31.05 -31.79
C GLU A 3 -27.45 30.30 -30.63
N GLY A 4 -27.52 28.94 -30.69
CA GLY A 4 -27.00 28.07 -29.63
C GLY A 4 -25.54 28.42 -29.32
N GLU A 5 -25.26 28.65 -28.06
CA GLU A 5 -23.90 28.90 -27.59
C GLU A 5 -23.01 27.70 -27.94
N ARG A 6 -22.09 27.92 -28.85
CA ARG A 6 -21.09 26.91 -29.21
C ARG A 6 -20.03 26.88 -28.13
N ALA A 7 -19.98 25.79 -27.37
CA ALA A 7 -18.90 25.55 -26.46
C ALA A 7 -17.59 25.41 -27.26
N ARG A 8 -16.67 26.35 -27.03
CA ARG A 8 -15.29 26.17 -27.55
C ARG A 8 -14.61 25.09 -26.72
N GLN A 9 -14.34 23.96 -27.37
CA GLN A 9 -13.55 22.92 -26.77
C GLN A 9 -12.13 23.44 -26.57
N CYS A 10 -11.78 23.81 -25.34
CA CYS A 10 -10.40 24.03 -24.95
C CYS A 10 -9.71 22.66 -24.89
N THR A 11 -8.86 22.38 -25.87
CA THR A 11 -7.76 21.40 -25.81
C THR A 11 -8.10 19.92 -25.53
N GLY A 12 -8.97 19.33 -26.31
CA GLY A 12 -8.96 17.90 -26.48
C GLY A 12 -8.63 17.57 -27.93
N ARG A 13 -7.41 17.19 -28.25
CA ARG A 13 -7.12 16.62 -29.56
C ARG A 13 -7.88 15.30 -29.67
N TYR A 14 -8.94 15.29 -30.41
CA TYR A 14 -9.56 14.06 -30.87
C TYR A 14 -8.69 13.55 -32.01
N MET A 15 -7.83 12.57 -31.75
CA MET A 15 -7.11 11.87 -32.80
C MET A 15 -8.05 10.86 -33.40
N VAL A 16 -8.66 11.20 -34.52
CA VAL A 16 -9.21 10.21 -35.45
C VAL A 16 -8.02 9.65 -36.22
N PRO A 17 -7.82 8.32 -36.31
CA PRO A 17 -6.60 7.75 -36.87
C PRO A 17 -6.26 8.13 -38.32
N GLU A 18 -7.12 8.79 -39.03
CA GLU A 18 -6.96 9.08 -40.47
C GLU A 18 -7.12 10.55 -40.89
N ALA A 19 -7.26 11.49 -39.95
CA ALA A 19 -7.36 12.91 -40.32
C ALA A 19 -6.54 13.81 -39.38
N ALA A 20 -5.40 14.23 -39.85
CA ALA A 20 -4.61 15.27 -39.19
C ALA A 20 -5.43 16.57 -39.12
N ASP A 21 -5.42 17.21 -37.94
CA ASP A 21 -5.75 18.62 -37.72
C ASP A 21 -7.19 19.11 -38.04
N MET A 22 -8.23 18.38 -37.71
CA MET A 22 -9.57 18.95 -37.74
C MET A 22 -10.09 19.27 -36.34
N PHE A 23 -10.21 20.57 -36.03
CA PHE A 23 -10.96 21.08 -34.88
C PHE A 23 -12.43 21.16 -35.29
N TYR A 24 -13.28 20.42 -34.59
CA TYR A 24 -14.73 20.55 -34.76
C TYR A 24 -15.31 21.45 -33.68
N ASN A 25 -16.15 22.39 -34.09
CA ASN A 25 -17.08 23.04 -33.16
C ASN A 25 -18.24 22.06 -32.92
N ILE A 26 -18.48 21.71 -31.69
CA ILE A 26 -19.48 20.75 -31.28
C ILE A 26 -20.61 21.54 -30.60
N GLU A 27 -21.85 21.23 -30.96
CA GLU A 27 -23.01 21.81 -30.30
C GLU A 27 -23.17 21.19 -28.90
N VAL A 28 -23.68 22.01 -27.94
CA VAL A 28 -23.74 21.63 -26.53
C VAL A 28 -24.68 20.44 -26.23
N ASP A 29 -25.60 20.19 -27.15
CA ASP A 29 -26.60 19.12 -27.09
C ASP A 29 -26.16 17.81 -27.73
N TRP A 30 -24.93 17.74 -28.21
CA TRP A 30 -24.40 16.47 -28.72
C TRP A 30 -23.98 15.56 -27.58
N ASP A 31 -24.33 14.30 -27.70
CA ASP A 31 -23.99 13.24 -26.74
C ASP A 31 -22.51 12.88 -26.90
N ILE A 32 -21.64 13.69 -26.30
CA ILE A 32 -20.18 13.53 -26.40
C ILE A 32 -19.63 13.02 -25.09
N GLY A 33 -18.90 11.94 -25.17
CA GLY A 33 -18.18 11.41 -24.02
C GLY A 33 -17.13 12.42 -23.51
N ALA A 34 -17.26 12.86 -22.26
CA ALA A 34 -16.21 13.65 -21.60
C ALA A 34 -15.02 12.75 -21.29
N ARG A 35 -13.81 13.21 -21.65
CA ARG A 35 -12.54 12.60 -21.19
C ARG A 35 -11.90 13.56 -20.19
N PRO A 36 -12.18 13.37 -18.90
CA PRO A 36 -11.55 14.19 -17.89
C PRO A 36 -10.04 13.91 -17.86
N ALA A 37 -9.25 14.96 -17.81
CA ALA A 37 -7.84 14.88 -17.47
C ALA A 37 -7.67 15.29 -16.02
N LEU A 38 -6.91 14.52 -15.25
CA LEU A 38 -6.59 14.84 -13.87
C LEU A 38 -5.08 14.76 -13.65
N ASN A 39 -4.59 15.58 -12.77
CA ASN A 39 -3.22 15.48 -12.28
C ASN A 39 -3.21 14.62 -11.03
N VAL A 40 -2.42 13.54 -11.04
CA VAL A 40 -2.21 12.68 -9.88
C VAL A 40 -0.84 13.03 -9.28
N ASP A 41 -0.82 13.33 -8.00
CA ASP A 41 0.43 13.41 -7.26
C ASP A 41 0.99 12.00 -7.04
N LEU A 42 2.00 11.66 -7.84
CA LEU A 42 2.64 10.34 -7.79
C LEU A 42 3.36 10.07 -6.45
N SER A 43 3.70 11.11 -5.68
CA SER A 43 4.29 10.92 -4.35
C SER A 43 3.28 10.37 -3.34
N SER A 44 2.01 10.65 -3.55
CA SER A 44 0.90 10.12 -2.75
C SER A 44 0.35 8.80 -3.25
N LEU A 45 0.74 8.34 -4.44
CA LEU A 45 0.28 7.07 -5.00
C LEU A 45 1.13 5.92 -4.46
N LEU A 46 0.49 4.93 -3.84
CA LEU A 46 1.18 3.71 -3.41
C LEU A 46 1.16 2.62 -4.48
N LEU A 47 -0.02 2.32 -5.02
CA LEU A 47 -0.19 1.29 -6.04
C LEU A 47 -1.39 1.57 -6.95
N ILE A 48 -1.39 0.90 -8.09
CA ILE A 48 -2.50 0.86 -9.06
C ILE A 48 -2.93 -0.60 -9.18
N SER A 49 -4.21 -0.85 -9.14
CA SER A 49 -4.81 -2.19 -9.30
C SER A 49 -5.92 -2.18 -10.36
N ASN A 50 -6.31 -3.34 -10.85
CA ASN A 50 -7.50 -3.50 -11.67
C ASN A 50 -8.76 -3.26 -10.84
N THR A 51 -9.89 -3.00 -11.53
CA THR A 51 -11.22 -2.80 -10.92
C THR A 51 -12.19 -3.94 -11.20
N ASP A 52 -11.68 -5.09 -11.61
CA ASP A 52 -12.47 -6.24 -12.14
C ASP A 52 -13.32 -6.92 -11.08
N ASP A 53 -13.04 -6.70 -9.81
CA ASP A 53 -13.91 -7.12 -8.71
C ASP A 53 -14.40 -5.93 -7.87
N ALA A 54 -15.30 -6.19 -6.93
CA ALA A 54 -15.89 -5.16 -6.08
C ALA A 54 -14.83 -4.39 -5.26
N THR A 55 -13.64 -4.94 -5.08
CA THR A 55 -12.54 -4.32 -4.33
C THR A 55 -11.47 -3.70 -5.23
N GLY A 56 -11.48 -4.02 -6.52
CA GLY A 56 -10.45 -3.58 -7.47
C GLY A 56 -9.06 -4.13 -7.20
N LYS A 57 -8.94 -5.17 -6.38
CA LYS A 57 -7.70 -5.86 -6.01
C LYS A 57 -7.89 -7.37 -6.11
N PRO A 58 -6.80 -8.14 -6.25
CA PRO A 58 -6.91 -9.59 -6.22
C PRO A 58 -7.76 -10.03 -5.03
N SER A 59 -8.72 -10.91 -5.27
CA SER A 59 -9.61 -11.44 -4.23
C SER A 59 -8.80 -12.32 -3.27
N VAL A 60 -8.14 -11.69 -2.32
CA VAL A 60 -7.33 -12.34 -1.31
C VAL A 60 -8.09 -12.34 0.00
N SER A 61 -8.40 -13.52 0.51
CA SER A 61 -8.93 -13.64 1.86
C SER A 61 -7.86 -13.24 2.88
N VAL A 62 -8.29 -12.61 3.95
CA VAL A 62 -7.40 -12.20 5.04
C VAL A 62 -6.62 -13.40 5.57
N GLY A 63 -5.29 -13.27 5.66
CA GLY A 63 -4.40 -14.29 6.20
C GLY A 63 -4.04 -15.46 5.26
N ASN A 64 -4.55 -15.51 4.04
CA ASN A 64 -4.31 -16.61 3.10
C ASN A 64 -2.98 -16.52 2.31
N GLY A 65 -2.12 -15.57 2.64
CA GLY A 65 -0.85 -15.37 1.96
C GLY A 65 -0.94 -14.47 0.74
N PHE A 66 0.07 -14.57 -0.12
CA PHE A 66 0.21 -13.70 -1.29
C PHE A 66 -0.56 -14.21 -2.50
N ALA A 67 -1.25 -13.30 -3.20
CA ALA A 67 -1.68 -13.50 -4.57
C ALA A 67 -0.70 -12.80 -5.53
N GLU A 68 -0.40 -13.44 -6.66
CA GLU A 68 0.31 -12.77 -7.74
C GLU A 68 -0.55 -11.63 -8.30
N THR A 69 0.10 -10.50 -8.58
CA THR A 69 -0.58 -9.34 -9.17
C THR A 69 -0.33 -9.30 -10.66
N GLU A 70 -1.37 -8.96 -11.40
CA GLU A 70 -1.28 -8.69 -12.83
C GLU A 70 -1.08 -7.20 -13.07
N LYS A 71 -0.45 -6.88 -14.19
CA LYS A 71 -0.32 -5.49 -14.62
C LYS A 71 -1.70 -4.97 -15.00
N PRO A 72 -2.14 -3.82 -14.47
CA PRO A 72 -3.42 -3.23 -14.86
C PRO A 72 -3.46 -2.94 -16.36
N ASP A 73 -4.53 -3.35 -17.02
CA ASP A 73 -4.66 -3.28 -18.48
C ASP A 73 -5.88 -2.47 -18.95
N ASP A 74 -6.90 -2.28 -18.14
CA ASP A 74 -8.15 -1.62 -18.54
C ASP A 74 -8.57 -0.54 -17.52
N LEU A 75 -9.60 -0.78 -16.73
CA LEU A 75 -10.02 0.14 -15.67
C LEU A 75 -9.14 -0.01 -14.44
N VAL A 76 -8.60 1.11 -13.98
CA VAL A 76 -7.66 1.11 -12.85
C VAL A 76 -8.24 1.78 -11.63
N LYS A 77 -7.79 1.32 -10.47
CA LYS A 77 -8.09 1.86 -9.16
C LYS A 77 -6.80 2.30 -8.47
N PHE A 78 -6.80 3.49 -7.91
CA PHE A 78 -5.67 4.04 -7.19
C PHE A 78 -5.79 3.74 -5.69
N THR A 79 -4.66 3.40 -5.07
CA THR A 79 -4.50 3.41 -3.62
C THR A 79 -3.57 4.55 -3.26
N MET A 80 -4.12 5.54 -2.56
CA MET A 80 -3.45 6.80 -2.25
C MET A 80 -3.06 6.86 -0.78
N LYS A 81 -1.88 7.36 -0.48
CA LYS A 81 -1.46 7.65 0.89
C LYS A 81 -2.31 8.78 1.45
N HIS A 82 -2.81 8.60 2.67
CA HIS A 82 -3.68 9.57 3.34
C HIS A 82 -3.31 9.67 4.82
N THR A 83 -3.30 10.90 5.34
CA THR A 83 -2.86 11.19 6.71
C THR A 83 -3.75 10.59 7.80
N ASP A 84 -5.01 10.26 7.48
CA ASP A 84 -5.93 9.60 8.41
C ASP A 84 -5.68 8.10 8.53
N GLN A 85 -4.83 7.54 7.67
CA GLN A 85 -4.42 6.14 7.74
C GLN A 85 -3.11 6.02 8.51
N ASN A 86 -3.11 5.22 9.56
CA ASN A 86 -1.96 5.04 10.44
C ASN A 86 -1.59 3.57 10.59
N LEU A 87 -0.32 3.30 10.72
CA LEU A 87 0.22 2.00 11.07
C LEU A 87 1.65 2.13 11.58
N ASN A 88 1.93 1.52 12.71
CA ASN A 88 3.28 1.26 13.17
C ASN A 88 3.55 -0.25 13.10
N VAL A 89 4.68 -0.65 12.53
CA VAL A 89 5.12 -2.05 12.48
C VAL A 89 6.45 -2.15 13.19
N TYR A 90 6.65 -3.19 13.98
CA TYR A 90 7.89 -3.40 14.73
C TYR A 90 8.31 -4.86 14.75
N ALA A 91 9.62 -5.10 14.89
CA ALA A 91 10.17 -6.43 15.01
C ALA A 91 9.76 -7.07 16.34
N THR A 92 9.44 -8.35 16.29
CA THR A 92 9.12 -9.15 17.48
C THR A 92 10.25 -10.09 17.88
N TRP A 93 11.37 -10.03 17.17
CA TRP A 93 12.54 -10.90 17.37
C TRP A 93 13.76 -10.09 17.83
N GLY A 94 14.53 -10.65 18.73
CA GLY A 94 15.70 -10.00 19.32
C GLY A 94 17.00 -10.07 18.49
N GLN A 95 16.94 -10.39 17.20
CA GLN A 95 18.10 -10.52 16.32
C GLN A 95 18.08 -9.50 15.18
N SER A 96 19.26 -9.25 14.59
CA SER A 96 19.40 -8.29 13.48
C SER A 96 18.71 -8.72 12.18
N ARG A 97 18.18 -9.91 12.11
CA ARG A 97 17.42 -10.41 10.97
C ARG A 97 16.48 -11.55 11.38
N GLN A 98 15.39 -11.69 10.66
CA GLN A 98 14.52 -12.86 10.70
C GLN A 98 14.81 -13.74 9.50
N THR A 99 14.84 -15.05 9.70
CA THR A 99 14.90 -16.07 8.65
C THR A 99 13.79 -17.08 8.92
N ALA A 100 12.74 -17.07 8.08
CA ALA A 100 11.57 -17.92 8.31
C ALA A 100 10.74 -18.13 7.02
N LYS A 101 9.94 -19.22 7.00
CA LYS A 101 8.90 -19.43 5.99
C LYS A 101 7.71 -18.48 6.16
N THR A 102 7.47 -18.05 7.38
CA THR A 102 6.46 -17.05 7.73
C THR A 102 7.16 -15.94 8.50
N LEU A 103 7.17 -14.74 7.95
CA LEU A 103 7.67 -13.56 8.65
C LEU A 103 6.63 -13.11 9.66
N THR A 104 7.10 -12.70 10.85
CA THR A 104 6.23 -12.20 11.92
C THR A 104 6.66 -10.82 12.38
N PHE A 105 5.69 -9.94 12.61
CA PHE A 105 5.91 -8.57 13.10
C PHE A 105 4.84 -8.25 14.13
N GLY A 106 5.12 -7.32 15.02
CA GLY A 106 4.09 -6.65 15.80
C GLY A 106 3.59 -5.41 15.06
N TYR A 107 2.36 -5.00 15.34
CA TYR A 107 1.83 -3.74 14.86
C TYR A 107 1.05 -3.01 15.95
N ALA A 108 0.99 -1.69 15.81
CA ALA A 108 0.21 -0.81 16.66
C ALA A 108 -0.32 0.39 15.85
N ASN A 109 -1.28 1.10 16.42
CA ASN A 109 -1.87 2.31 15.83
C ASN A 109 -2.47 2.10 14.43
N ALA A 110 -2.87 0.86 14.10
CA ALA A 110 -3.58 0.62 12.85
C ALA A 110 -4.93 1.34 12.86
N THR A 111 -5.26 1.98 11.76
CA THR A 111 -6.58 2.60 11.58
C THR A 111 -7.65 1.51 11.61
N GLY A 112 -8.67 1.72 12.44
CA GLY A 112 -9.82 0.83 12.58
C GLY A 112 -11.06 1.38 11.86
N GLY A 113 -12.11 0.56 11.78
CA GLY A 113 -13.38 0.92 11.15
C GLY A 113 -13.77 -0.01 10.01
N ALA A 114 -14.87 0.30 9.33
CA ALA A 114 -15.35 -0.55 8.24
C ALA A 114 -14.34 -0.59 7.07
N ASN A 115 -14.13 -1.78 6.51
CA ASN A 115 -13.25 -2.03 5.36
C ASN A 115 -11.78 -1.63 5.60
N GLN A 116 -11.34 -1.67 6.86
CA GLN A 116 -9.96 -1.40 7.25
C GLN A 116 -9.17 -2.71 7.37
N TYR A 117 -8.02 -2.73 6.74
CA TYR A 117 -7.12 -3.90 6.70
C TYR A 117 -5.68 -3.48 6.95
N ILE A 118 -4.85 -4.44 7.33
CA ILE A 118 -3.41 -4.33 7.18
C ILE A 118 -3.03 -5.22 6.01
N SER A 119 -2.42 -4.61 5.01
CA SER A 119 -2.04 -5.25 3.76
C SER A 119 -0.54 -5.12 3.52
N CYS A 120 -0.03 -5.92 2.62
CA CYS A 120 1.35 -5.79 2.16
C CYS A 120 1.49 -6.11 0.67
N ILE A 121 2.56 -5.56 0.10
CA ILE A 121 2.99 -5.85 -1.27
C ILE A 121 4.45 -6.27 -1.29
N LEU A 122 4.81 -7.10 -2.27
CA LEU A 122 6.18 -7.38 -2.63
C LEU A 122 6.46 -6.78 -4.01
N THR A 123 7.43 -5.88 -4.05
CA THR A 123 7.90 -5.26 -5.29
C THR A 123 9.33 -5.73 -5.59
N THR A 124 9.62 -5.94 -6.87
CA THR A 124 10.99 -6.25 -7.30
C THR A 124 11.89 -5.03 -7.15
N ARG A 125 13.19 -5.20 -7.27
CA ARG A 125 14.17 -4.10 -7.30
C ARG A 125 13.92 -3.08 -8.43
N TYR A 126 13.11 -3.44 -9.44
CA TYR A 126 12.75 -2.56 -10.55
C TYR A 126 11.44 -1.79 -10.31
N GLY A 127 10.80 -1.99 -9.15
CA GLY A 127 9.54 -1.36 -8.80
C GLY A 127 8.28 -2.13 -9.26
N ASP A 128 8.44 -3.27 -9.94
CA ASP A 128 7.27 -4.07 -10.34
C ASP A 128 6.63 -4.71 -9.12
N MET A 129 5.38 -4.41 -8.86
CA MET A 129 4.57 -5.12 -7.88
C MET A 129 4.30 -6.54 -8.40
N ARG A 130 4.63 -7.55 -7.60
CA ARG A 130 4.46 -8.96 -7.95
C ARG A 130 3.42 -9.67 -7.11
N TYR A 131 3.29 -9.25 -5.86
CA TYR A 131 2.42 -9.91 -4.91
C TYR A 131 1.70 -8.90 -4.03
N TYR A 132 0.46 -9.21 -3.71
CA TYR A 132 -0.35 -8.48 -2.76
C TYR A 132 -0.96 -9.47 -1.75
N ALA A 133 -1.05 -9.09 -0.48
CA ALA A 133 -1.73 -9.87 0.56
C ALA A 133 -2.47 -8.95 1.53
N ARG A 134 -3.64 -9.41 2.00
CA ARG A 134 -4.33 -8.87 3.18
C ARG A 134 -3.96 -9.72 4.39
N LEU A 135 -3.34 -9.10 5.36
CA LEU A 135 -2.79 -9.81 6.52
C LEU A 135 -3.77 -9.89 7.68
N VAL A 136 -4.41 -8.77 7.99
CA VAL A 136 -5.30 -8.61 9.13
C VAL A 136 -6.50 -7.76 8.73
N ASP A 137 -7.69 -8.13 9.21
CA ASP A 137 -8.84 -7.25 9.29
C ASP A 137 -8.66 -6.38 10.54
N SER A 138 -8.37 -5.10 10.35
CA SER A 138 -8.11 -4.16 11.44
C SER A 138 -9.36 -3.41 11.90
N SER A 139 -10.55 -3.79 11.43
CA SER A 139 -11.81 -3.10 11.75
C SER A 139 -12.02 -2.90 13.25
N ASN A 140 -11.57 -3.86 14.08
CA ASN A 140 -11.71 -3.84 15.53
C ASN A 140 -10.39 -4.07 16.29
N ALA A 141 -9.25 -4.05 15.60
CA ALA A 141 -7.96 -4.38 16.20
C ALA A 141 -6.88 -3.37 15.76
N SER A 142 -6.60 -2.38 16.60
CA SER A 142 -5.59 -1.36 16.33
C SER A 142 -4.15 -1.84 16.63
N SER A 143 -3.97 -2.99 17.26
CA SER A 143 -2.65 -3.56 17.59
C SER A 143 -2.71 -5.09 17.63
N GLY A 144 -1.57 -5.74 17.40
CA GLY A 144 -1.46 -7.20 17.39
C GLY A 144 -0.20 -7.70 16.70
N PHE A 145 -0.33 -8.87 16.05
CA PHE A 145 0.76 -9.50 15.33
C PHE A 145 0.38 -9.74 13.87
N LEU A 146 1.35 -9.57 12.99
CA LEU A 146 1.28 -9.89 11.57
C LEU A 146 1.99 -11.21 11.32
N SER A 147 1.38 -12.04 10.47
CA SER A 147 2.00 -13.26 9.93
C SER A 147 1.98 -13.17 8.41
N ILE A 148 3.14 -13.22 7.78
CA ILE A 148 3.32 -13.08 6.35
C ILE A 148 3.90 -14.40 5.83
N PRO A 149 3.06 -15.36 5.39
CA PRO A 149 3.53 -16.60 4.81
C PRO A 149 4.14 -16.33 3.43
N LEU A 150 5.28 -16.96 3.15
CA LEU A 150 6.01 -16.83 1.89
C LEU A 150 5.81 -18.04 0.96
N ASP A 151 4.86 -18.90 1.30
CA ASP A 151 4.51 -20.02 0.43
C ASP A 151 4.01 -19.51 -0.93
N GLY A 152 4.51 -20.11 -2.00
CA GLY A 152 4.20 -19.67 -3.37
C GLY A 152 4.93 -18.41 -3.86
N VAL A 153 5.66 -17.71 -3.00
CA VAL A 153 6.49 -16.58 -3.43
C VAL A 153 7.76 -17.11 -4.10
N ARG A 154 8.01 -16.63 -5.32
CA ARG A 154 9.19 -17.05 -6.11
C ARG A 154 10.48 -16.50 -5.49
N ASP A 155 11.55 -17.27 -5.66
CA ASP A 155 12.90 -16.89 -5.22
C ASP A 155 13.32 -15.59 -5.89
N ASN A 156 13.55 -14.56 -5.11
CA ASN A 156 14.02 -13.25 -5.55
C ASN A 156 14.33 -12.33 -4.34
N GLU A 157 14.86 -11.18 -4.66
CA GLU A 157 14.96 -10.06 -3.74
C GLU A 157 13.78 -9.11 -3.95
N TYR A 158 13.09 -8.79 -2.87
CA TYR A 158 11.91 -7.93 -2.87
C TYR A 158 12.04 -6.79 -1.87
N THR A 159 11.32 -5.70 -2.13
CA THR A 159 10.91 -4.75 -1.11
C THR A 159 9.53 -5.17 -0.60
N LEU A 160 9.43 -5.49 0.67
CA LEU A 160 8.17 -5.69 1.37
C LEU A 160 7.69 -4.36 1.90
N SER A 161 6.49 -3.95 1.52
CA SER A 161 5.82 -2.75 2.02
C SER A 161 4.57 -3.16 2.77
N ILE A 162 4.44 -2.79 4.05
CA ILE A 162 3.30 -3.09 4.92
C ILE A 162 2.59 -1.77 5.22
N PHE A 163 1.27 -1.73 5.09
CA PHE A 163 0.48 -0.52 5.26
C PHE A 163 -0.92 -0.83 5.80
N SER A 164 -1.51 0.14 6.51
CA SER A 164 -2.94 0.15 6.80
C SER A 164 -3.68 0.59 5.54
N GLU A 165 -4.81 -0.03 5.26
CA GLU A 165 -5.55 0.17 4.02
C GLU A 165 -7.04 0.24 4.26
N GLN A 166 -7.69 1.27 3.73
CA GLN A 166 -9.13 1.36 3.60
C GLN A 166 -9.54 0.99 2.18
N ILE A 167 -10.31 -0.08 2.03
CA ILE A 167 -10.83 -0.52 0.74
C ILE A 167 -12.22 0.04 0.53
N ASN A 168 -12.37 0.87 -0.48
CA ASN A 168 -13.62 1.46 -0.88
C ASN A 168 -14.29 0.63 -2.01
N ASP A 169 -15.43 1.10 -2.50
CA ASP A 169 -16.08 0.44 -3.63
C ASP A 169 -15.24 0.55 -4.93
N SER A 170 -15.61 -0.20 -5.95
CA SER A 170 -14.86 -0.28 -7.22
C SER A 170 -14.79 1.05 -8.01
N ARG A 171 -15.55 2.08 -7.64
CA ARG A 171 -15.58 3.39 -8.29
C ARG A 171 -14.83 4.46 -7.51
N SER A 172 -14.41 4.15 -6.30
CA SER A 172 -13.74 5.09 -5.39
C SER A 172 -12.28 4.69 -5.20
N MET A 173 -11.42 5.67 -4.96
CA MET A 173 -10.02 5.42 -4.60
C MET A 173 -9.95 4.73 -3.23
N ASP A 174 -8.96 3.86 -3.05
CA ASP A 174 -8.57 3.35 -1.75
C ASP A 174 -7.57 4.30 -1.08
N PHE A 175 -7.53 4.24 0.24
CA PHE A 175 -6.59 5.02 1.03
C PHE A 175 -5.68 4.11 1.84
N CYS A 176 -4.44 4.53 2.04
CA CYS A 176 -3.47 3.78 2.83
C CYS A 176 -2.60 4.70 3.68
N SER A 177 -1.98 4.13 4.70
CA SER A 177 -0.93 4.80 5.47
C SER A 177 0.36 4.93 4.65
N GLU A 178 1.30 5.74 5.13
CA GLU A 178 2.68 5.62 4.69
C GLU A 178 3.15 4.17 4.92
N PRO A 179 3.72 3.50 3.89
CA PRO A 179 4.13 2.12 4.02
C PRO A 179 5.40 1.99 4.86
N VAL A 180 5.42 0.98 5.70
CA VAL A 180 6.64 0.51 6.36
C VAL A 180 7.35 -0.44 5.41
N THR A 181 8.56 -0.09 4.98
CA THR A 181 9.29 -0.82 3.94
C THR A 181 10.52 -1.54 4.48
N MET A 182 10.78 -2.73 3.96
CA MET A 182 11.96 -3.51 4.29
C MET A 182 12.40 -4.40 3.13
N ARG A 183 13.69 -4.72 3.08
CA ARG A 183 14.24 -5.65 2.11
C ARG A 183 14.03 -7.08 2.58
N VAL A 184 13.50 -7.92 1.71
CA VAL A 184 13.31 -9.35 1.92
C VAL A 184 13.96 -10.14 0.79
N VAL A 185 14.81 -11.10 1.13
CA VAL A 185 15.32 -12.07 0.17
C VAL A 185 14.57 -13.38 0.39
N VAL A 186 13.91 -13.88 -0.65
CA VAL A 186 13.20 -15.16 -0.62
C VAL A 186 14.01 -16.21 -1.35
N SER A 187 14.24 -17.34 -0.72
CA SER A 187 14.89 -18.50 -1.32
C SER A 187 14.29 -19.79 -0.76
N ASN A 188 13.83 -20.67 -1.64
CA ASN A 188 13.17 -21.93 -1.31
C ASN A 188 11.99 -21.76 -0.31
N GLY A 189 11.19 -20.71 -0.50
CA GLY A 189 10.06 -20.39 0.38
C GLY A 189 10.47 -19.91 1.77
N VAL A 190 11.74 -19.54 1.98
CA VAL A 190 12.27 -18.97 3.21
C VAL A 190 12.65 -17.52 2.94
N GLY A 191 12.12 -16.59 3.74
CA GLY A 191 12.45 -15.17 3.68
C GLY A 191 13.51 -14.78 4.69
N ILE A 192 14.41 -13.92 4.27
CA ILE A 192 15.39 -13.25 5.12
C ILE A 192 15.13 -11.77 5.05
N VAL A 193 14.71 -11.17 6.16
CA VAL A 193 14.62 -9.72 6.32
C VAL A 193 15.99 -9.21 6.73
N SER A 194 16.63 -8.42 5.88
CA SER A 194 18.03 -7.99 6.07
C SER A 194 18.21 -6.50 6.35
N SER A 195 17.21 -5.67 6.06
CA SER A 195 17.23 -4.24 6.39
C SER A 195 15.82 -3.70 6.51
N TYR A 196 15.65 -2.75 7.37
CA TYR A 196 14.40 -2.06 7.63
C TYR A 196 14.63 -0.56 7.57
N GLN A 197 13.80 0.14 6.77
CA GLN A 197 13.76 1.59 6.73
C GLN A 197 12.48 2.08 7.44
N GLY A 198 12.58 2.27 8.72
CA GLY A 198 11.51 2.77 9.58
C GLY A 198 12.04 2.96 11.00
N ASP A 199 11.23 3.42 11.91
CA ASP A 199 11.60 3.63 13.32
C ASP A 199 11.82 2.32 14.10
N MET A 200 12.03 1.18 13.43
CA MET A 200 12.42 -0.04 14.10
C MET A 200 13.88 0.03 14.51
N HIS A 201 14.09 0.15 15.77
CA HIS A 201 15.34 -0.17 16.39
C HIS A 201 15.15 -1.40 17.27
N TYR A 202 16.21 -2.21 17.41
CA TYR A 202 16.21 -3.26 18.40
C TYR A 202 16.31 -2.63 19.77
N HIS A 203 15.34 -2.89 20.61
CA HIS A 203 15.50 -2.57 22.02
C HIS A 203 16.61 -3.42 22.60
N THR A 204 17.80 -2.86 22.66
CA THR A 204 18.89 -3.41 23.47
C THR A 204 18.72 -2.81 24.85
N TRP A 205 18.12 -3.58 25.72
CA TRP A 205 17.89 -3.15 27.10
C TRP A 205 19.21 -3.11 27.86
N ASN A 206 19.39 -2.06 28.64
CA ASN A 206 20.50 -2.00 29.59
C ASN A 206 20.30 -3.14 30.62
N PRO A 207 21.18 -4.17 30.66
CA PRO A 207 20.99 -5.28 31.55
C PRO A 207 21.23 -4.92 33.03
N ASP A 208 22.01 -3.86 33.28
CA ASP A 208 22.55 -3.50 34.59
C ASP A 208 21.82 -2.35 35.26
N ALA A 209 20.93 -1.65 34.56
CA ALA A 209 20.26 -0.48 35.10
C ALA A 209 18.75 -0.52 34.85
N TRP A 210 17.99 -0.28 35.91
CA TRP A 210 16.58 0.03 35.87
C TRP A 210 16.39 1.54 36.06
N ALA A 211 15.66 2.19 35.18
CA ALA A 211 15.12 3.52 35.43
C ALA A 211 13.79 3.39 36.19
N TYR A 212 13.47 4.37 37.03
CA TYR A 212 12.24 4.36 37.83
C TYR A 212 11.76 5.78 38.15
N ASP A 213 10.47 5.90 38.34
CA ASP A 213 9.83 7.04 38.99
C ASP A 213 9.02 6.57 40.21
N ASP A 214 8.19 7.43 40.78
CA ASP A 214 7.40 7.13 41.98
C ASP A 214 6.31 6.05 41.73
N SER A 215 6.03 5.67 40.49
CA SER A 215 4.93 4.78 40.10
C SER A 215 5.37 3.56 39.29
N PHE A 216 6.47 3.68 38.52
CA PHE A 216 6.90 2.67 37.58
C PHE A 216 8.41 2.46 37.60
N HIS A 217 8.84 1.30 37.13
CA HIS A 217 10.22 1.00 36.81
C HIS A 217 10.28 0.38 35.41
N TRP A 218 11.31 0.73 34.64
CA TRP A 218 11.52 0.27 33.28
C TRP A 218 13.00 0.08 32.96
N ARG A 219 13.30 -0.57 31.86
CA ARG A 219 14.65 -0.64 31.30
C ARG A 219 14.76 0.33 30.13
N GLU A 220 15.76 1.15 30.14
CA GLU A 220 16.04 2.03 29.03
C GLU A 220 16.64 1.28 27.84
N CYS A 221 16.22 1.67 26.65
CA CYS A 221 16.80 1.18 25.42
C CYS A 221 18.10 1.91 25.12
N LEU A 222 19.18 1.15 24.84
CA LEU A 222 20.47 1.70 24.47
C LEU A 222 20.58 2.08 23.00
N ALA A 223 19.57 1.81 22.17
CA ALA A 223 19.58 2.21 20.78
C ALA A 223 19.46 3.72 20.63
N PRO A 224 20.27 4.36 19.78
CA PRO A 224 20.14 5.79 19.52
C PRO A 224 18.76 6.08 18.91
N ASN A 225 18.11 7.15 19.37
CA ASN A 225 16.77 7.59 18.96
C ASN A 225 15.61 6.64 19.32
N CYS A 226 15.75 5.84 20.38
CA CYS A 226 14.60 5.19 20.99
C CYS A 226 13.69 6.25 21.63
N PRO A 227 12.40 6.34 21.24
CA PRO A 227 11.47 7.28 21.84
C PRO A 227 11.16 6.94 23.28
#